data_62212f439d71ed05bd8df8b9b8114921
#
_entry.id   62212f439d71ed05bd8df8b9b8114921
#
_cell.length_a   1.000
_cell.length_b   1.000
_cell.length_c   1.000
_cell.angle_alpha   90.00
_cell.angle_beta   90.00
_cell.angle_gamma   90.00
#
_symmetry.space_group_name_H-M   'P 1'
#
loop_
_entity.id
_entity.type
_entity.pdbx_description
1 polymer ?
#
loop_
_entity_poly.entity_id
_entity_poly.type
_entity_poly.pdbx_seq_one_letter_code
_entity_poly.pdbx_strand_id
1 'polypeptide(L)'
;MYNDYDLVVVYSDYSIVVRGGKVKFIAIIKNSYTLGQVIQQSRLQQGFSQRELAKKLGVSQRWVWEMEQGKQGLLMERLFKVLEKTGVTLSAEFETKDS
;
A
#
# COMPACT_ATOMS: atom_id res chain seq x y z
N MET A 1 -19.15 -16.05 -20.49
CA MET A 1 -19.97 -15.81 -19.31
C MET A 1 -19.33 -14.69 -18.46
N TYR A 2 -20.13 -13.77 -18.06
CA TYR A 2 -19.63 -12.73 -17.21
C TYR A 2 -19.40 -13.27 -15.80
N ASN A 3 -18.59 -12.57 -15.04
CA ASN A 3 -18.28 -12.96 -13.68
C ASN A 3 -19.15 -12.16 -12.72
N ASP A 4 -20.14 -12.81 -12.13
CA ASP A 4 -21.05 -12.19 -11.18
C ASP A 4 -20.39 -11.74 -9.91
N TYR A 5 -19.16 -12.19 -9.68
CA TYR A 5 -18.48 -11.99 -8.42
C TYR A 5 -17.48 -10.83 -8.45
N ASP A 6 -17.36 -10.21 -9.62
CA ASP A 6 -16.49 -9.05 -9.74
C ASP A 6 -17.22 -7.85 -9.18
N LEU A 7 -16.65 -7.30 -8.15
CA LEU A 7 -17.19 -6.12 -7.49
C LEU A 7 -16.07 -5.12 -7.33
N VAL A 8 -16.31 -3.89 -7.71
CA VAL A 8 -15.37 -2.81 -7.50
C VAL A 8 -16.04 -1.74 -6.65
N VAL A 9 -15.43 -1.42 -5.51
CA VAL A 9 -15.88 -0.36 -4.64
C VAL A 9 -14.80 0.70 -4.64
N VAL A 10 -15.13 1.90 -5.06
CA VAL A 10 -14.17 2.99 -5.18
C VAL A 10 -14.35 3.96 -4.03
N TYR A 11 -13.27 4.18 -3.30
CA TYR A 11 -13.17 5.25 -2.32
C TYR A 11 -12.31 6.36 -2.94
N SER A 12 -12.10 7.46 -2.23
CA SER A 12 -11.43 8.60 -2.87
C SER A 12 -10.06 8.25 -3.46
N ASP A 13 -9.21 7.58 -2.67
CA ASP A 13 -7.83 7.30 -3.09
C ASP A 13 -7.52 5.81 -3.22
N TYR A 14 -8.51 4.96 -3.00
CA TYR A 14 -8.28 3.53 -3.15
C TYR A 14 -9.56 2.83 -3.61
N SER A 15 -9.37 1.63 -4.14
CA SER A 15 -10.48 0.78 -4.59
C SER A 15 -10.32 -0.60 -4.00
N ILE A 16 -11.44 -1.24 -3.74
CA ILE A 16 -11.47 -2.63 -3.33
C ILE A 16 -12.07 -3.42 -4.50
N VAL A 17 -11.34 -4.39 -4.98
CA VAL A 17 -11.76 -5.23 -6.09
C VAL A 17 -11.93 -6.66 -5.59
N VAL A 18 -13.11 -7.21 -5.78
CA VAL A 18 -13.39 -8.62 -5.46
C VAL A 18 -13.55 -9.37 -6.76
N ARG A 19 -12.71 -10.36 -6.96
CA ARG A 19 -12.74 -11.16 -8.19
C ARG A 19 -12.35 -12.59 -7.88
N GLY A 20 -13.22 -13.51 -8.27
CA GLY A 20 -12.94 -14.93 -8.08
C GLY A 20 -12.74 -15.33 -6.64
N GLY A 21 -13.44 -14.69 -5.69
CA GLY A 21 -13.29 -14.95 -4.28
C GLY A 21 -12.10 -14.30 -3.62
N LYS A 22 -11.29 -13.56 -4.37
CA LYS A 22 -10.13 -12.85 -3.84
C LYS A 22 -10.43 -11.37 -3.72
N VAL A 23 -9.88 -10.76 -2.68
CA VAL A 23 -10.04 -9.32 -2.43
C VAL A 23 -8.72 -8.64 -2.70
N LYS A 24 -8.74 -7.66 -3.57
CA LYS A 24 -7.57 -6.90 -3.97
C LYS A 24 -7.79 -5.43 -3.63
N PHE A 25 -6.78 -4.82 -3.03
CA PHE A 25 -6.77 -3.38 -2.76
C PHE A 25 -5.89 -2.70 -3.79
N ILE A 26 -6.40 -1.60 -4.36
CA ILE A 26 -5.65 -0.77 -5.30
C ILE A 26 -5.68 0.64 -4.75
N ALA A 27 -4.51 1.24 -4.57
CA ALA A 27 -4.40 2.59 -4.00
C ALA A 27 -3.56 3.48 -4.89
N ILE A 28 -3.98 4.73 -5.00
CA ILE A 28 -3.18 5.77 -5.65
C ILE A 28 -2.18 6.28 -4.62
N ILE A 29 -0.91 6.26 -4.98
CA ILE A 29 0.16 6.70 -4.09
C ILE A 29 0.59 8.10 -4.50
N LYS A 30 0.20 9.09 -3.71
CA LYS A 30 0.43 10.50 -4.02
C LYS A 30 1.64 11.10 -3.32
N ASN A 31 2.00 10.54 -2.17
CA ASN A 31 3.04 11.11 -1.33
C ASN A 31 3.52 10.07 -0.34
N SER A 32 4.50 10.44 0.46
CA SER A 32 5.09 9.54 1.45
C SER A 32 4.06 9.05 2.47
N TYR A 33 3.11 9.89 2.82
CA TYR A 33 2.06 9.52 3.77
C TYR A 33 1.19 8.41 3.19
N THR A 34 0.72 8.59 1.95
CA THR A 34 -0.11 7.58 1.28
C THR A 34 0.64 6.26 1.13
N LEU A 35 1.92 6.34 0.75
CA LEU A 35 2.76 5.15 0.66
C LEU A 35 2.86 4.45 2.01
N GLY A 36 3.05 5.22 3.08
CA GLY A 36 3.11 4.65 4.43
C GLY A 36 1.85 3.91 4.81
N GLN A 37 0.68 4.47 4.44
CA GLN A 37 -0.60 3.81 4.71
C GLN A 37 -0.73 2.50 3.95
N VAL A 38 -0.28 2.45 2.70
CA VAL A 38 -0.29 1.23 1.91
C VAL A 38 0.63 0.18 2.52
N ILE A 39 1.81 0.59 2.96
CA ILE A 39 2.73 -0.32 3.64
C ILE A 39 2.07 -0.91 4.88
N GLN A 40 1.43 -0.07 5.69
CA GLN A 40 0.76 -0.55 6.90
C GLN A 40 -0.37 -1.52 6.58
N GLN A 41 -1.24 -1.15 5.65
CA GLN A 41 -2.38 -2.00 5.30
C GLN A 41 -1.94 -3.33 4.71
N SER A 42 -0.95 -3.30 3.82
CA SER A 42 -0.45 -4.54 3.23
C SER A 42 0.22 -5.43 4.30
N ARG A 43 0.94 -4.83 5.24
CA ARG A 43 1.54 -5.56 6.35
C ARG A 43 0.47 -6.27 7.17
N LEU A 44 -0.58 -5.52 7.52
CA LEU A 44 -1.69 -6.07 8.32
C LEU A 44 -2.40 -7.20 7.58
N GLN A 45 -2.59 -7.05 6.27
CA GLN A 45 -3.23 -8.09 5.46
C GLN A 45 -2.36 -9.35 5.39
N GLN A 46 -1.06 -9.22 5.48
CA GLN A 46 -0.16 -10.38 5.55
C GLN A 46 -0.07 -10.96 6.95
N GLY A 47 -0.68 -10.31 7.94
CA GLY A 47 -0.70 -10.83 9.30
C GLY A 47 0.56 -10.54 10.11
N PHE A 48 1.36 -9.55 9.70
CA PHE A 48 2.60 -9.24 10.42
C PHE A 48 2.41 -8.05 11.36
N SER A 49 2.99 -8.17 12.57
CA SER A 49 3.21 -6.99 13.40
C SER A 49 4.38 -6.19 12.84
N GLN A 50 4.52 -4.94 13.28
CA GLN A 50 5.69 -4.15 12.89
C GLN A 50 6.99 -4.84 13.29
N ARG A 51 7.00 -5.44 14.48
CA ARG A 51 8.17 -6.16 14.97
C ARG A 51 8.52 -7.35 14.08
N GLU A 52 7.51 -8.11 13.68
CA GLU A 52 7.71 -9.26 12.82
C GLU A 52 8.24 -8.86 11.44
N LEU A 53 7.67 -7.80 10.86
CA LEU A 53 8.15 -7.30 9.58
C LEU A 53 9.59 -6.80 9.71
N ALA A 54 9.88 -6.04 10.76
CA ALA A 54 11.23 -5.54 11.01
C ALA A 54 12.24 -6.67 11.09
N LYS A 55 11.88 -7.73 11.79
CA LYS A 55 12.75 -8.91 11.91
C LYS A 55 13.00 -9.56 10.56
N LYS A 56 11.96 -9.70 9.74
CA LYS A 56 12.09 -10.29 8.41
C LYS A 56 12.99 -9.46 7.50
N LEU A 57 12.98 -8.15 7.67
CA LEU A 57 13.77 -7.23 6.85
C LEU A 57 15.17 -6.97 7.41
N GLY A 58 15.42 -7.35 8.64
CA GLY A 58 16.69 -7.05 9.29
C GLY A 58 16.85 -5.59 9.65
N VAL A 59 15.77 -4.92 9.99
CA VAL A 59 15.76 -3.51 10.38
C VAL A 59 15.11 -3.36 11.75
N SER A 60 15.14 -2.14 12.31
CA SER A 60 14.49 -1.87 13.59
C SER A 60 12.98 -1.75 13.41
N GLN A 61 12.24 -2.00 14.50
CA GLN A 61 10.81 -1.77 14.49
C GLN A 61 10.51 -0.28 14.24
N ARG A 62 11.36 0.60 14.78
CA ARG A 62 11.21 2.04 14.57
C ARG A 62 11.31 2.39 13.09
N TRP A 63 12.19 1.74 12.35
CA TRP A 63 12.33 1.95 10.91
C TRP A 63 11.00 1.64 10.21
N VAL A 64 10.38 0.50 10.54
CA VAL A 64 9.09 0.13 9.97
C VAL A 64 8.02 1.16 10.32
N TRP A 65 7.99 1.56 11.60
CA TRP A 65 7.05 2.58 12.05
C TRP A 65 7.21 3.88 11.27
N GLU A 66 8.45 4.33 11.08
CA GLU A 66 8.72 5.55 10.34
C GLU A 66 8.27 5.45 8.89
N MET A 67 8.49 4.31 8.25
CA MET A 67 8.00 4.09 6.90
C MET A 67 6.48 4.21 6.83
N GLU A 68 5.79 3.64 7.79
CA GLU A 68 4.34 3.68 7.84
C GLU A 68 3.79 5.06 8.16
N GLN A 69 4.56 5.88 8.85
CA GLN A 69 4.17 7.26 9.17
C GLN A 69 4.47 8.26 8.06
N GLY A 70 5.05 7.80 6.96
CA GLY A 70 5.42 8.68 5.86
C GLY A 70 6.77 9.35 6.04
N LYS A 71 7.54 8.92 7.02
CA LYS A 71 8.87 9.48 7.30
C LYS A 71 9.94 8.68 6.56
N GLN A 72 9.90 8.73 5.25
CA GLN A 72 10.74 7.90 4.40
C GLN A 72 11.98 8.62 3.87
N GLY A 73 12.11 9.89 4.22
CA GLY A 73 13.30 10.65 3.89
C GLY A 73 13.14 11.55 2.67
N LEU A 74 14.13 12.39 2.49
CA LEU A 74 14.12 13.44 1.49
C LEU A 74 14.09 12.90 0.06
N LEU A 75 14.76 11.78 -0.18
CA LEU A 75 14.77 11.18 -1.50
C LEU A 75 13.35 10.82 -1.96
N MET A 76 12.57 10.22 -1.06
CA MET A 76 11.20 9.84 -1.39
C MET A 76 10.32 11.07 -1.60
N GLU A 77 10.48 12.09 -0.80
CA GLU A 77 9.74 13.34 -0.97
C GLU A 77 10.02 13.96 -2.34
N ARG A 78 11.29 13.97 -2.72
CA ARG A 78 11.69 14.48 -4.03
C ARG A 78 11.16 13.62 -5.17
N LEU A 79 11.16 12.30 -4.99
CA LEU A 79 10.61 11.39 -5.99
C LEU A 79 9.14 11.69 -6.25
N PHE A 80 8.35 11.87 -5.20
CA PHE A 80 6.93 12.18 -5.37
C PHE A 80 6.73 13.51 -6.09
N LYS A 81 7.59 14.49 -5.86
CA LYS A 81 7.53 15.76 -6.59
C LYS A 81 7.86 15.57 -8.06
N VAL A 82 8.82 14.73 -8.38
CA VAL A 82 9.15 14.41 -9.78
C VAL A 82 7.94 13.77 -10.46
N LEU A 83 7.31 12.82 -9.81
CA LEU A 83 6.13 12.15 -10.37
C LEU A 83 5.00 13.14 -10.62
N GLU A 84 4.76 14.03 -9.66
CA GLU A 84 3.73 15.06 -9.79
C GLU A 84 4.02 15.98 -10.99
N LYS A 85 5.25 16.47 -11.10
CA LYS A 85 5.61 17.41 -12.15
C LYS A 85 5.65 16.78 -13.55
N THR A 86 5.89 15.48 -13.61
CA THR A 86 5.94 14.77 -14.90
C THR A 86 4.59 14.13 -15.27
N GLY A 87 3.59 14.29 -14.42
CA GLY A 87 2.26 13.76 -14.71
C GLY A 87 2.15 12.25 -14.54
N VAL A 88 3.07 11.65 -13.79
CA VAL A 88 3.06 10.20 -13.57
C VAL A 88 2.19 9.85 -12.38
N THR A 89 1.27 8.92 -12.57
CA THR A 89 0.46 8.38 -11.49
C THR A 89 1.07 7.07 -11.03
N LEU A 90 1.33 6.98 -9.74
CA LEU A 90 1.85 5.76 -9.13
C LEU A 90 0.71 5.08 -8.38
N SER A 91 0.54 3.79 -8.59
CA SER A 91 -0.45 3.03 -7.84
C SER A 91 0.19 1.77 -7.28
N ALA A 92 -0.40 1.26 -6.23
CA ALA A 92 -0.01 0.01 -5.62
C ALA A 92 -1.21 -0.90 -5.53
N GLU A 93 -0.97 -2.19 -5.63
CA GLU A 93 -2.04 -3.15 -5.41
C GLU A 93 -1.52 -4.28 -4.55
N PHE A 94 -2.38 -4.80 -3.68
CA PHE A 94 -2.04 -5.95 -2.87
C PHE A 94 -3.31 -6.76 -2.61
N GLU A 95 -3.12 -8.04 -2.41
CA GLU A 95 -4.21 -8.96 -2.13
C GLU A 95 -4.28 -9.25 -0.65
N THR A 96 -5.50 -9.54 -0.18
CA THR A 96 -5.66 -10.03 1.18
C THR A 96 -5.12 -11.44 1.25
N LYS A 97 -4.54 -11.76 2.40
CA LYS A 97 -4.07 -13.11 2.63
C LYS A 97 -5.27 -14.02 2.84
N ASP A 98 -5.30 -15.13 2.13
CA ASP A 98 -6.34 -16.14 2.33
C ASP A 98 -6.20 -16.75 3.71
N SER A 99 -7.31 -16.84 4.39
CA SER A 99 -7.36 -17.47 5.70
C SER A 99 -7.47 -18.98 5.56
#